data_9c88e09120ef21905076d9a8cee8cc30
#
_entry.id   9c88e09120ef21905076d9a8cee8cc30
#
_cell.length_a   1.000
_cell.length_b   1.000
_cell.length_c   1.000
_cell.angle_alpha   90.00
_cell.angle_beta   90.00
_cell.angle_gamma   90.00
#
_symmetry.space_group_name_H-M   'P 1'
#
loop_
_entity.id
_entity.type
_entity.pdbx_description
1 polymer ?
#
loop_
_entity_poly.entity_id
_entity_poly.type
_entity_poly.pdbx_seq_one_letter_code
_entity_poly.pdbx_strand_id
1 'polypeptide(L)'
;MKKTVSLIFVCSLAIGFCYAQDEEILAEGKITDSRTSRGIKANVRYSSIPTGSIFGRFSDSTFSFPIFGTAKYQITAEAKGYNPRTVIVDPKDIDANRRIQRDIILTPSGETIRLNNLIFPQGKAVIDPKSFNELDEVAQMMKENSKMEIQLEGHTDNQGSAKANLKLSEDRVEAVKKYLVSKGIAKDRVKTKALGGSQPLSNEMTQEARAKNRRVEMRILKD
;
A
#
# COMPACT_ATOMS: atom_id res chain seq x y z
N MET A 1 -55.40 -66.16 -25.22
CA MET A 1 -55.06 -65.64 -23.89
C MET A 1 -54.12 -64.46 -24.06
N LYS A 2 -54.67 -63.24 -24.03
CA LYS A 2 -53.88 -62.01 -24.11
C LYS A 2 -53.74 -61.43 -22.72
N LYS A 3 -52.51 -61.33 -22.20
CA LYS A 3 -52.20 -60.64 -20.91
C LYS A 3 -51.98 -59.19 -21.21
N THR A 4 -52.86 -58.36 -20.67
CA THR A 4 -52.74 -56.90 -20.63
C THR A 4 -51.84 -56.54 -19.46
N VAL A 5 -50.72 -55.91 -19.78
CA VAL A 5 -49.82 -55.33 -18.78
C VAL A 5 -50.20 -53.84 -18.60
N SER A 6 -50.73 -53.53 -17.45
CA SER A 6 -51.06 -52.13 -17.06
C SER A 6 -49.80 -51.42 -16.63
N LEU A 7 -49.41 -50.37 -17.38
CA LEU A 7 -48.24 -49.51 -17.06
C LEU A 7 -48.72 -48.36 -16.16
N ILE A 8 -48.36 -48.48 -14.86
CA ILE A 8 -48.60 -47.37 -13.90
C ILE A 8 -47.54 -46.31 -14.14
N PHE A 9 -47.96 -45.16 -14.61
CA PHE A 9 -47.09 -43.98 -14.74
C PHE A 9 -47.00 -43.27 -13.40
N VAL A 10 -45.90 -43.48 -12.68
CA VAL A 10 -45.58 -42.71 -11.44
C VAL A 10 -45.01 -41.37 -11.88
N CYS A 11 -45.83 -40.34 -11.80
CA CYS A 11 -45.42 -38.97 -12.02
C CYS A 11 -44.67 -38.49 -10.76
N SER A 12 -43.34 -38.64 -10.73
CA SER A 12 -42.52 -38.05 -9.70
C SER A 12 -42.42 -36.54 -9.96
N LEU A 13 -43.14 -35.74 -9.15
CA LEU A 13 -42.92 -34.31 -9.06
C LEU A 13 -41.50 -34.06 -8.51
N ALA A 14 -40.54 -33.85 -9.40
CA ALA A 14 -39.26 -33.31 -9.03
C ALA A 14 -39.47 -31.83 -8.67
N ILE A 15 -39.62 -31.56 -7.36
CA ILE A 15 -39.51 -30.20 -6.83
C ILE A 15 -38.04 -29.84 -6.98
N GLY A 16 -37.72 -29.17 -8.08
CA GLY A 16 -36.41 -28.55 -8.27
C GLY A 16 -36.25 -27.43 -7.24
N PHE A 17 -35.58 -27.73 -6.15
CA PHE A 17 -34.99 -26.68 -5.34
C PHE A 17 -33.93 -25.97 -6.23
N CYS A 18 -34.34 -24.89 -6.86
CA CYS A 18 -33.44 -23.92 -7.43
C CYS A 18 -32.74 -23.26 -6.22
N TYR A 19 -31.63 -23.86 -5.79
CA TYR A 19 -30.69 -23.13 -4.96
C TYR A 19 -30.18 -21.99 -5.85
N ALA A 20 -30.66 -20.78 -5.61
CA ALA A 20 -29.95 -19.62 -6.08
C ALA A 20 -28.54 -19.77 -5.53
N GLN A 21 -27.58 -20.09 -6.40
CA GLN A 21 -26.17 -19.96 -6.08
C GLN A 21 -26.00 -18.48 -5.77
N ASP A 22 -25.91 -18.13 -4.50
CA ASP A 22 -25.43 -16.81 -4.11
C ASP A 22 -24.05 -16.67 -4.78
N GLU A 23 -24.00 -15.86 -5.82
CA GLU A 23 -22.75 -15.60 -6.54
C GLU A 23 -21.72 -15.10 -5.54
N GLU A 24 -20.62 -15.83 -5.43
CA GLU A 24 -19.55 -15.52 -4.49
C GLU A 24 -18.98 -14.12 -4.76
N ILE A 25 -18.79 -13.34 -3.70
CA ILE A 25 -18.02 -12.10 -3.77
C ILE A 25 -16.54 -12.49 -3.78
N LEU A 26 -15.79 -12.08 -4.79
CA LEU A 26 -14.37 -12.37 -4.89
C LEU A 26 -13.53 -11.12 -4.65
N ALA A 27 -12.55 -11.24 -3.74
CA ALA A 27 -11.44 -10.30 -3.66
C ALA A 27 -10.32 -10.80 -4.57
N GLU A 28 -9.89 -9.97 -5.50
CA GLU A 28 -8.84 -10.31 -6.45
C GLU A 28 -7.87 -9.16 -6.69
N GLY A 29 -6.67 -9.47 -7.16
CA GLY A 29 -5.68 -8.45 -7.46
C GLY A 29 -4.39 -9.02 -8.04
N LYS A 30 -3.54 -8.09 -8.47
CA LYS A 30 -2.19 -8.36 -8.98
C LYS A 30 -1.16 -7.86 -7.98
N ILE A 31 -0.01 -8.54 -7.96
CA ILE A 31 1.15 -8.11 -7.18
C ILE A 31 2.21 -7.65 -8.17
N THR A 32 2.61 -6.39 -8.09
CA THR A 32 3.49 -5.78 -9.08
C THR A 32 4.66 -5.05 -8.42
N ASP A 33 5.76 -4.92 -9.15
CA ASP A 33 6.92 -4.12 -8.80
C ASP A 33 6.61 -2.63 -8.99
N SER A 34 6.93 -1.79 -8.01
CA SER A 34 6.64 -0.34 -8.01
C SER A 34 7.34 0.42 -9.14
N ARG A 35 8.44 -0.10 -9.71
CA ARG A 35 9.26 0.56 -10.74
C ARG A 35 8.91 0.09 -12.14
N THR A 36 8.68 -1.22 -12.29
CA THR A 36 8.56 -1.86 -13.62
C THR A 36 7.13 -2.23 -13.96
N SER A 37 6.20 -2.18 -12.98
CA SER A 37 4.81 -2.66 -13.09
C SER A 37 4.70 -4.12 -13.51
N ARG A 38 5.80 -4.89 -13.47
CA ARG A 38 5.79 -6.32 -13.77
C ARG A 38 5.23 -7.11 -12.61
N GLY A 39 4.54 -8.21 -12.90
CA GLY A 39 4.07 -9.15 -11.90
C GLY A 39 5.21 -9.75 -11.08
N ILE A 40 5.02 -9.82 -9.76
CA ILE A 40 5.97 -10.41 -8.81
C ILE A 40 5.34 -11.64 -8.19
N LYS A 41 6.02 -12.77 -8.30
CA LYS A 41 5.64 -13.96 -7.53
C LYS A 41 5.90 -13.70 -6.05
N ALA A 42 4.82 -13.62 -5.26
CA ALA A 42 4.85 -13.32 -3.84
C ALA A 42 4.12 -14.38 -3.03
N ASN A 43 4.48 -14.53 -1.77
CA ASN A 43 3.68 -15.26 -0.79
C ASN A 43 2.59 -14.32 -0.28
N VAL A 44 1.34 -14.63 -0.55
CA VAL A 44 0.19 -13.86 -0.12
C VAL A 44 -0.52 -14.58 1.01
N ARG A 45 -0.77 -13.88 2.10
CA ARG A 45 -1.59 -14.35 3.21
C ARG A 45 -2.78 -13.42 3.37
N TYR A 46 -3.95 -13.97 3.61
CA TYR A 46 -5.12 -13.18 3.96
C TYR A 46 -5.81 -13.74 5.21
N SER A 47 -6.46 -12.85 5.96
CA SER A 47 -7.27 -13.23 7.12
C SER A 47 -8.38 -12.20 7.36
N SER A 48 -9.52 -12.66 7.90
CA SER A 48 -10.62 -11.79 8.31
C SER A 48 -10.26 -10.94 9.54
N ILE A 49 -10.89 -9.76 9.68
CA ILE A 49 -10.75 -8.84 10.81
C ILE A 49 -12.12 -8.65 11.49
N PRO A 50 -12.22 -8.78 12.81
CA PRO A 50 -11.20 -9.19 13.77
C PRO A 50 -10.73 -10.63 13.51
N THR A 51 -9.49 -10.93 13.92
CA THR A 51 -8.80 -12.19 13.62
C THR A 51 -9.68 -13.39 13.88
N GLY A 52 -10.00 -14.06 12.83
CA GLY A 52 -10.93 -15.13 12.92
C GLY A 52 -10.64 -16.28 11.98
N SER A 53 -11.68 -16.96 11.74
CA SER A 53 -11.81 -18.31 11.20
C SER A 53 -11.51 -18.43 9.70
N ILE A 54 -11.33 -17.32 8.96
CA ILE A 54 -11.12 -17.35 7.51
C ILE A 54 -9.74 -16.83 7.17
N PHE A 55 -8.88 -17.71 6.68
CA PHE A 55 -7.51 -17.40 6.26
C PHE A 55 -7.09 -18.29 5.10
N GLY A 56 -6.10 -17.81 4.31
CA GLY A 56 -5.53 -18.59 3.23
C GLY A 56 -4.17 -18.05 2.77
N ARG A 57 -3.56 -18.79 1.84
CA ARG A 57 -2.24 -18.46 1.28
C ARG A 57 -2.21 -18.73 -0.22
N PHE A 58 -1.49 -17.89 -0.95
CA PHE A 58 -1.17 -18.04 -2.36
C PHE A 58 0.34 -17.86 -2.57
N SER A 59 0.84 -18.36 -3.67
CA SER A 59 2.23 -18.12 -4.08
C SER A 59 2.26 -17.85 -5.58
N ASP A 60 1.84 -16.62 -5.97
CA ASP A 60 1.77 -16.20 -7.35
C ASP A 60 1.89 -14.67 -7.46
N SER A 61 1.84 -14.15 -8.69
CA SER A 61 1.73 -12.71 -9.00
C SER A 61 0.29 -12.18 -9.03
N THR A 62 -0.68 -13.05 -8.80
CA THR A 62 -2.11 -12.73 -8.67
C THR A 62 -2.71 -13.48 -7.50
N PHE A 63 -3.82 -12.99 -7.00
CA PHE A 63 -4.63 -13.70 -6.00
C PHE A 63 -6.12 -13.53 -6.29
N SER A 64 -6.90 -14.51 -5.87
CA SER A 64 -8.35 -14.46 -5.86
C SER A 64 -8.86 -15.37 -4.74
N PHE A 65 -9.77 -14.85 -3.89
CA PHE A 65 -10.38 -15.64 -2.82
C PHE A 65 -11.79 -15.13 -2.50
N PRO A 66 -12.68 -16.00 -2.01
CA PRO A 66 -14.04 -15.63 -1.67
C PRO A 66 -14.08 -14.80 -0.38
N ILE A 67 -14.95 -13.78 -0.40
CA ILE A 67 -15.30 -12.95 0.75
C ILE A 67 -16.60 -13.48 1.35
N PHE A 68 -16.61 -13.70 2.66
CA PHE A 68 -17.77 -14.17 3.40
C PHE A 68 -18.25 -13.12 4.41
N GLY A 69 -19.56 -12.86 4.42
CA GLY A 69 -20.19 -11.94 5.36
C GLY A 69 -19.75 -10.49 5.19
N THR A 70 -19.74 -9.75 6.29
CA THR A 70 -19.43 -8.31 6.33
C THR A 70 -18.06 -7.99 6.92
N ALA A 71 -17.26 -9.02 7.25
CA ALA A 71 -15.94 -8.84 7.83
C ALA A 71 -14.97 -8.27 6.80
N LYS A 72 -14.10 -7.36 7.23
CA LYS A 72 -12.96 -6.92 6.43
C LYS A 72 -11.88 -8.00 6.40
N TYR A 73 -11.06 -7.96 5.36
CA TYR A 73 -9.92 -8.87 5.24
C TYR A 73 -8.63 -8.08 5.13
N GLN A 74 -7.62 -8.56 5.82
CA GLN A 74 -6.24 -8.11 5.67
C GLN A 74 -5.52 -9.05 4.72
N ILE A 75 -4.85 -8.49 3.70
CA ILE A 75 -4.00 -9.23 2.75
C ILE A 75 -2.58 -8.75 2.91
N THR A 76 -1.64 -9.65 3.15
CA THR A 76 -0.21 -9.35 3.22
C THR A 76 0.52 -10.10 2.10
N ALA A 77 1.23 -9.38 1.24
CA ALA A 77 2.10 -9.95 0.22
C ALA A 77 3.58 -9.77 0.60
N GLU A 78 4.36 -10.85 0.48
CA GLU A 78 5.79 -10.91 0.80
C GLU A 78 6.56 -11.53 -0.36
N ALA A 79 7.63 -10.88 -0.84
CA ALA A 79 8.51 -11.41 -1.86
C ALA A 79 9.98 -11.14 -1.51
N LYS A 80 10.88 -12.07 -1.91
CA LYS A 80 12.32 -11.91 -1.65
C LYS A 80 12.86 -10.67 -2.36
N GLY A 81 13.52 -9.78 -1.61
CA GLY A 81 14.09 -8.53 -2.14
C GLY A 81 13.08 -7.38 -2.21
N TYR A 82 11.89 -7.55 -1.66
CA TYR A 82 10.85 -6.52 -1.55
C TYR A 82 10.42 -6.33 -0.11
N ASN A 83 9.93 -5.13 0.17
CA ASN A 83 9.27 -4.87 1.44
C ASN A 83 7.87 -5.51 1.41
N PRO A 84 7.46 -6.26 2.44
CA PRO A 84 6.11 -6.78 2.54
C PRO A 84 5.08 -5.64 2.55
N ARG A 85 3.91 -5.88 2.00
CA ARG A 85 2.83 -4.90 2.00
C ARG A 85 1.52 -5.52 2.42
N THR A 86 0.83 -4.83 3.31
CA THR A 86 -0.51 -5.18 3.75
C THR A 86 -1.53 -4.21 3.17
N VAL A 87 -2.65 -4.73 2.69
CA VAL A 87 -3.81 -3.96 2.23
C VAL A 87 -5.07 -4.50 2.89
N ILE A 88 -6.08 -3.64 3.02
CA ILE A 88 -7.38 -4.01 3.56
C ILE A 88 -8.38 -4.13 2.40
N VAL A 89 -9.15 -5.21 2.42
CA VAL A 89 -10.34 -5.42 1.58
C VAL A 89 -11.57 -5.16 2.46
N ASP A 90 -12.38 -4.19 2.07
CA ASP A 90 -13.67 -3.91 2.71
C ASP A 90 -14.79 -4.45 1.81
N PRO A 91 -15.70 -5.30 2.31
CA PRO A 91 -16.84 -5.78 1.53
C PRO A 91 -17.73 -4.68 0.95
N LYS A 92 -17.64 -3.46 1.48
CA LYS A 92 -18.37 -2.30 0.95
C LYS A 92 -17.85 -1.81 -0.41
N ASP A 93 -16.63 -2.22 -0.79
CA ASP A 93 -15.97 -1.81 -2.05
C ASP A 93 -16.31 -2.76 -3.22
N ILE A 94 -17.38 -3.54 -3.09
CA ILE A 94 -17.87 -4.46 -4.11
C ILE A 94 -18.32 -3.70 -5.36
N ASP A 95 -17.86 -4.16 -6.53
CA ASP A 95 -18.30 -3.65 -7.83
C ASP A 95 -19.60 -4.33 -8.34
N ALA A 96 -20.09 -3.88 -9.50
CA ALA A 96 -21.28 -4.43 -10.14
C ALA A 96 -21.15 -5.92 -10.54
N ASN A 97 -19.91 -6.43 -10.67
CA ASN A 97 -19.60 -7.82 -11.01
C ASN A 97 -19.38 -8.69 -9.78
N ARG A 98 -19.71 -8.20 -8.57
CA ARG A 98 -19.47 -8.86 -7.28
C ARG A 98 -17.99 -9.13 -7.01
N ARG A 99 -17.10 -8.22 -7.43
CA ARG A 99 -15.66 -8.30 -7.24
C ARG A 99 -15.14 -7.10 -6.45
N ILE A 100 -14.06 -7.33 -5.71
CA ILE A 100 -13.31 -6.28 -5.01
C ILE A 100 -11.89 -6.33 -5.53
N GLN A 101 -11.54 -5.37 -6.39
CA GLN A 101 -10.20 -5.27 -6.97
C GLN A 101 -9.24 -4.60 -5.96
N ARG A 102 -8.12 -5.27 -5.64
CA ARG A 102 -7.06 -4.74 -4.76
C ARG A 102 -5.69 -5.15 -5.27
N ASP A 103 -5.07 -4.31 -6.06
CA ASP A 103 -3.70 -4.54 -6.49
C ASP A 103 -2.71 -4.19 -5.37
N ILE A 104 -1.64 -4.98 -5.27
CA ILE A 104 -0.58 -4.81 -4.26
C ILE A 104 0.71 -4.45 -5.00
N ILE A 105 1.20 -3.25 -4.76
CA ILE A 105 2.45 -2.77 -5.35
C ILE A 105 3.54 -2.97 -4.32
N LEU A 106 4.52 -3.85 -4.61
CA LEU A 106 5.66 -4.10 -3.74
C LEU A 106 6.84 -3.21 -4.13
N THR A 107 7.48 -2.63 -3.13
CA THR A 107 8.67 -1.78 -3.29
C THR A 107 9.92 -2.60 -2.95
N PRO A 108 10.97 -2.58 -3.79
CA PRO A 108 12.23 -3.25 -3.47
C PRO A 108 12.81 -2.81 -2.14
N SER A 109 13.33 -3.77 -1.37
CA SER A 109 13.91 -3.50 -0.05
C SER A 109 15.08 -2.51 -0.14
N GLY A 110 15.09 -1.52 0.76
CA GLY A 110 16.10 -0.46 0.78
C GLY A 110 15.92 0.62 -0.28
N GLU A 111 14.83 0.59 -1.05
CA GLU A 111 14.52 1.64 -2.01
C GLU A 111 14.16 2.94 -1.30
N THR A 112 14.61 4.02 -1.92
CA THR A 112 14.28 5.39 -1.49
C THR A 112 13.13 5.91 -2.35
N ILE A 113 12.03 6.26 -1.70
CA ILE A 113 10.85 6.85 -2.31
C ILE A 113 10.94 8.37 -2.17
N ARG A 114 10.87 9.08 -3.30
CA ARG A 114 10.83 10.54 -3.26
C ARG A 114 9.41 11.00 -2.95
N LEU A 115 9.28 11.91 -2.00
CA LEU A 115 8.02 12.61 -1.74
C LEU A 115 7.93 13.82 -2.70
N ASN A 116 7.31 13.59 -3.86
CA ASN A 116 7.35 14.51 -4.99
C ASN A 116 6.51 15.79 -4.78
N ASN A 117 5.44 15.68 -4.01
CA ASN A 117 4.52 16.78 -3.71
C ASN A 117 4.82 17.43 -2.36
N LEU A 118 5.93 17.05 -1.72
CA LEU A 118 6.32 17.65 -0.45
C LEU A 118 7.02 19.00 -0.68
N ILE A 119 6.29 20.05 -0.44
CA ILE A 119 6.70 21.43 -0.71
C ILE A 119 7.04 22.13 0.61
N PHE A 120 8.18 22.83 0.61
CA PHE A 120 8.55 23.79 1.64
C PHE A 120 8.77 25.15 0.98
N PRO A 121 8.26 26.25 1.54
CA PRO A 121 8.65 27.59 1.11
C PRO A 121 10.18 27.76 1.20
N GLN A 122 10.74 28.62 0.35
CA GLN A 122 12.18 28.82 0.27
C GLN A 122 12.75 29.24 1.65
N GLY A 123 13.81 28.58 2.08
CA GLY A 123 14.48 28.84 3.36
C GLY A 123 13.67 28.46 4.61
N LYS A 124 12.50 27.84 4.45
CA LYS A 124 11.63 27.45 5.58
C LYS A 124 11.51 25.94 5.72
N ALA A 125 11.17 25.49 6.94
CA ALA A 125 10.87 24.12 7.29
C ALA A 125 9.37 23.90 7.61
N VAL A 126 8.52 24.89 7.28
CA VAL A 126 7.07 24.74 7.41
C VAL A 126 6.54 24.00 6.18
N ILE A 127 5.79 22.94 6.42
CA ILE A 127 5.17 22.12 5.35
C ILE A 127 4.05 22.94 4.71
N ASP A 128 4.05 23.04 3.39
CA ASP A 128 2.93 23.64 2.64
C ASP A 128 1.69 22.74 2.77
N PRO A 129 0.50 23.31 3.05
CA PRO A 129 -0.73 22.52 3.17
C PRO A 129 -1.04 21.62 1.96
N LYS A 130 -0.60 21.99 0.77
CA LYS A 130 -0.75 21.18 -0.45
C LYS A 130 -0.04 19.82 -0.37
N SER A 131 0.93 19.70 0.54
CA SER A 131 1.70 18.46 0.77
C SER A 131 1.01 17.49 1.72
N PHE A 132 -0.07 17.89 2.38
CA PHE A 132 -0.68 17.05 3.42
C PHE A 132 -1.25 15.75 2.87
N ASN A 133 -1.81 15.75 1.66
CA ASN A 133 -2.35 14.54 1.04
C ASN A 133 -1.28 13.44 0.90
N GLU A 134 -0.09 13.79 0.38
CA GLU A 134 1.01 12.83 0.23
C GLU A 134 1.49 12.31 1.59
N LEU A 135 1.57 13.17 2.60
CA LEU A 135 1.96 12.77 3.95
C LEU A 135 0.88 11.92 4.65
N ASP A 136 -0.38 12.16 4.34
CA ASP A 136 -1.49 11.33 4.83
C ASP A 136 -1.46 9.93 4.20
N GLU A 137 -1.10 9.82 2.91
CA GLU A 137 -0.86 8.53 2.26
C GLU A 137 0.30 7.75 2.92
N VAL A 138 1.40 8.43 3.24
CA VAL A 138 2.52 7.82 3.99
C VAL A 138 2.06 7.37 5.37
N ALA A 139 1.30 8.20 6.09
CA ALA A 139 0.78 7.85 7.41
C ALA A 139 -0.17 6.64 7.33
N GLN A 140 -1.04 6.59 6.31
CA GLN A 140 -1.94 5.46 6.08
C GLN A 140 -1.17 4.17 5.78
N MET A 141 -0.19 4.23 4.88
CA MET A 141 0.69 3.09 4.56
C MET A 141 1.38 2.55 5.83
N MET A 142 1.89 3.44 6.69
CA MET A 142 2.53 3.03 7.95
C MET A 142 1.56 2.49 8.99
N LYS A 143 0.28 2.88 8.97
CA LYS A 143 -0.76 2.31 9.83
C LYS A 143 -1.15 0.91 9.39
N GLU A 144 -1.26 0.70 8.08
CA GLU A 144 -1.56 -0.61 7.49
C GLU A 144 -0.42 -1.61 7.72
N ASN A 145 0.82 -1.12 7.75
CA ASN A 145 2.03 -1.92 8.00
C ASN A 145 2.61 -1.56 9.37
N SER A 146 2.08 -2.17 10.43
CA SER A 146 2.39 -1.81 11.83
C SER A 146 3.86 -1.99 12.22
N LYS A 147 4.61 -2.83 11.50
CA LYS A 147 6.05 -3.08 11.73
C LYS A 147 6.96 -2.19 10.88
N MET A 148 6.41 -1.47 9.90
CA MET A 148 7.20 -0.63 9.00
C MET A 148 7.94 0.47 9.75
N GLU A 149 9.25 0.58 9.52
CA GLU A 149 10.10 1.66 9.96
C GLU A 149 10.65 2.41 8.75
N ILE A 150 10.64 3.72 8.79
CA ILE A 150 11.15 4.57 7.71
C ILE A 150 12.27 5.50 8.20
N GLN A 151 13.10 5.94 7.26
CA GLN A 151 14.04 7.04 7.43
C GLN A 151 13.69 8.15 6.44
N LEU A 152 13.46 9.35 6.96
CA LEU A 152 13.30 10.57 6.18
C LEU A 152 14.68 11.17 5.91
N GLU A 153 15.04 11.37 4.65
CA GLU A 153 16.32 11.94 4.23
C GLU A 153 16.06 13.34 3.63
N GLY A 154 16.60 14.38 4.28
CA GLY A 154 16.37 15.78 3.88
C GLY A 154 17.51 16.34 3.04
N HIS A 155 17.17 16.96 1.91
CA HIS A 155 18.12 17.55 0.98
C HIS A 155 17.81 19.03 0.74
N THR A 156 18.86 19.80 0.45
CA THR A 156 18.77 21.19 -0.03
C THR A 156 19.45 21.29 -1.40
N ASP A 157 19.30 22.43 -2.05
CA ASP A 157 20.24 22.81 -3.10
C ASP A 157 21.62 23.16 -2.50
N ASN A 158 22.58 23.46 -3.35
CA ASN A 158 23.96 23.76 -2.98
C ASN A 158 24.21 25.27 -2.71
N GLN A 159 23.17 26.09 -2.62
CA GLN A 159 23.33 27.52 -2.32
C GLN A 159 23.49 27.75 -0.80
N GLY A 160 24.37 28.70 -0.46
CA GLY A 160 24.64 29.04 0.92
C GLY A 160 25.68 28.14 1.59
N SER A 161 25.81 28.26 2.93
CA SER A 161 26.79 27.46 3.68
C SER A 161 26.31 26.02 3.91
N ALA A 162 27.24 25.06 3.85
CA ALA A 162 26.95 23.67 4.11
C ALA A 162 26.30 23.45 5.49
N LYS A 163 26.73 24.22 6.50
CA LYS A 163 26.18 24.17 7.87
C LYS A 163 24.71 24.61 7.89
N ALA A 164 24.38 25.73 7.20
CA ALA A 164 23.01 26.21 7.13
C ALA A 164 22.10 25.23 6.37
N ASN A 165 22.60 24.65 5.28
CA ASN A 165 21.88 23.64 4.48
C ASN A 165 21.63 22.37 5.28
N LEU A 166 22.62 21.90 6.04
CA LEU A 166 22.45 20.75 6.92
C LEU A 166 21.37 21.03 7.95
N LYS A 167 21.41 22.19 8.61
CA LYS A 167 20.39 22.58 9.62
C LYS A 167 18.99 22.69 8.99
N LEU A 168 18.86 23.33 7.83
CA LEU A 168 17.58 23.46 7.13
C LEU A 168 16.99 22.08 6.75
N SER A 169 17.84 21.17 6.28
CA SER A 169 17.39 19.81 5.94
C SER A 169 16.97 19.03 7.18
N GLU A 170 17.66 19.19 8.32
CA GLU A 170 17.26 18.62 9.60
C GLU A 170 15.88 19.12 10.03
N ASP A 171 15.68 20.45 10.02
CA ASP A 171 14.43 21.07 10.45
C ASP A 171 13.24 20.59 9.57
N ARG A 172 13.48 20.36 8.28
CA ARG A 172 12.47 19.84 7.34
C ARG A 172 12.07 18.39 7.66
N VAL A 173 13.03 17.48 7.82
CA VAL A 173 12.69 16.10 8.14
C VAL A 173 12.05 15.96 9.51
N GLU A 174 12.44 16.80 10.48
CA GLU A 174 11.78 16.85 11.77
C GLU A 174 10.34 17.39 11.69
N ALA A 175 10.06 18.36 10.81
CA ALA A 175 8.70 18.83 10.56
C ALA A 175 7.83 17.70 10.00
N VAL A 176 8.34 16.95 9.01
CA VAL A 176 7.62 15.77 8.45
C VAL A 176 7.40 14.70 9.51
N LYS A 177 8.42 14.38 10.30
CA LYS A 177 8.30 13.43 11.41
C LYS A 177 7.22 13.85 12.40
N LYS A 178 7.21 15.12 12.82
CA LYS A 178 6.16 15.66 13.70
C LYS A 178 4.78 15.50 13.10
N TYR A 179 4.63 15.75 11.80
CA TYR A 179 3.36 15.55 11.11
C TYR A 179 2.91 14.10 11.17
N LEU A 180 3.76 13.14 10.80
CA LEU A 180 3.43 11.70 10.85
C LEU A 180 3.07 11.24 12.28
N VAL A 181 3.80 11.72 13.29
CA VAL A 181 3.49 11.44 14.71
C VAL A 181 2.13 12.01 15.09
N SER A 182 1.76 13.23 14.62
CA SER A 182 0.44 13.81 14.87
C SER A 182 -0.70 13.01 14.22
N LYS A 183 -0.38 12.23 13.17
CA LYS A 183 -1.32 11.28 12.53
C LYS A 183 -1.35 9.90 13.19
N GLY A 184 -0.67 9.72 14.33
CA GLY A 184 -0.71 8.50 15.14
C GLY A 184 0.41 7.50 14.84
N ILE A 185 1.44 7.88 14.07
CA ILE A 185 2.60 7.02 13.86
C ILE A 185 3.53 7.11 15.07
N ALA A 186 3.96 5.96 15.60
CA ALA A 186 4.89 5.92 16.72
C ALA A 186 6.24 6.58 16.36
N LYS A 187 6.78 7.41 17.26
CA LYS A 187 7.95 8.26 17.00
C LYS A 187 9.21 7.48 16.65
N ASP A 188 9.39 6.31 17.23
CA ASP A 188 10.51 5.40 17.02
C ASP A 188 10.52 4.73 15.64
N ARG A 189 9.37 4.64 15.01
CA ARG A 189 9.20 4.12 13.65
C ARG A 189 9.64 5.10 12.55
N VAL A 190 9.88 6.38 12.90
CA VAL A 190 10.31 7.41 11.95
C VAL A 190 11.68 7.94 12.35
N LYS A 191 12.72 7.54 11.61
CA LYS A 191 14.08 8.05 11.75
C LYS A 191 14.29 9.22 10.82
N THR A 192 15.22 10.11 11.14
CA THR A 192 15.55 11.30 10.35
C THR A 192 17.03 11.34 10.03
N LYS A 193 17.38 11.84 8.85
CA LYS A 193 18.75 12.06 8.40
C LYS A 193 18.83 13.34 7.59
N ALA A 194 19.62 14.29 8.05
CA ALA A 194 19.92 15.51 7.33
C ALA A 194 21.12 15.27 6.38
N LEU A 195 20.98 15.64 5.12
CA LEU A 195 22.02 15.51 4.10
C LEU A 195 22.41 16.87 3.49
N GLY A 196 21.63 17.93 3.75
CA GLY A 196 21.89 19.24 3.17
C GLY A 196 22.06 19.18 1.66
N GLY A 197 23.04 19.87 1.13
CA GLY A 197 23.37 19.89 -0.31
C GLY A 197 24.37 18.83 -0.76
N SER A 198 24.71 17.83 0.09
CA SER A 198 25.80 16.87 -0.20
C SER A 198 25.47 15.81 -1.27
N GLN A 199 24.18 15.61 -1.56
CA GLN A 199 23.71 14.62 -2.52
C GLN A 199 22.73 15.23 -3.52
N PRO A 200 23.20 16.08 -4.45
CA PRO A 200 22.35 16.69 -5.45
C PRO A 200 21.88 15.64 -6.48
N LEU A 201 20.66 15.81 -6.99
CA LEU A 201 20.16 15.05 -8.15
C LEU A 201 20.65 15.63 -9.47
N SER A 202 20.91 16.93 -9.48
CA SER A 202 21.51 17.64 -10.60
C SER A 202 22.50 18.67 -10.09
N ASN A 203 23.64 18.75 -10.78
CA ASN A 203 24.68 19.75 -10.52
C ASN A 203 24.48 21.04 -11.34
N GLU A 204 23.43 21.10 -12.16
CA GLU A 204 23.12 22.30 -12.94
C GLU A 204 22.72 23.47 -12.03
N MET A 205 23.07 24.68 -12.49
CA MET A 205 22.78 25.91 -11.74
C MET A 205 21.42 26.52 -12.07
N THR A 206 20.57 25.79 -12.77
CA THR A 206 19.22 26.24 -13.13
C THR A 206 18.28 26.26 -11.92
N GLN A 207 17.23 27.04 -11.99
CA GLN A 207 16.22 27.10 -10.93
C GLN A 207 15.48 25.76 -10.78
N GLU A 208 15.24 25.09 -11.91
CA GLU A 208 14.58 23.77 -11.99
C GLU A 208 15.43 22.68 -11.33
N ALA A 209 16.74 22.65 -11.60
CA ALA A 209 17.67 21.73 -10.98
C ALA A 209 17.74 21.93 -9.45
N ARG A 210 17.81 23.19 -9.00
CA ARG A 210 17.76 23.51 -7.58
C ARG A 210 16.45 23.10 -6.93
N ALA A 211 15.32 23.29 -7.61
CA ALA A 211 14.03 22.85 -7.11
C ALA A 211 13.96 21.32 -6.91
N LYS A 212 14.52 20.56 -7.85
CA LYS A 212 14.64 19.07 -7.74
C LYS A 212 15.55 18.65 -6.57
N ASN A 213 16.60 19.43 -6.30
CA ASN A 213 17.52 19.14 -5.18
C ASN A 213 16.89 19.39 -3.81
N ARG A 214 15.99 20.37 -3.69
CA ARG A 214 15.24 20.66 -2.45
C ARG A 214 14.11 19.66 -2.27
N ARG A 215 14.40 18.53 -1.62
CA ARG A 215 13.46 17.41 -1.48
C ARG A 215 13.59 16.73 -0.12
N VAL A 216 12.59 15.93 0.21
CA VAL A 216 12.69 14.88 1.24
C VAL A 216 12.43 13.55 0.54
N GLU A 217 13.25 12.59 0.88
CA GLU A 217 13.12 11.20 0.45
C GLU A 217 12.76 10.33 1.65
N MET A 218 12.01 9.28 1.42
CA MET A 218 11.64 8.28 2.42
C MET A 218 12.29 6.95 2.04
N ARG A 219 13.08 6.40 2.93
CA ARG A 219 13.66 5.06 2.81
C ARG A 219 12.96 4.11 3.75
N ILE A 220 12.51 2.97 3.27
CA ILE A 220 11.96 1.90 4.12
C ILE A 220 13.14 1.14 4.72
N LEU A 221 13.21 1.11 6.06
CA LEU A 221 14.28 0.44 6.80
C LEU A 221 13.90 -0.97 7.19
N LYS A 222 12.63 -1.14 7.54
CA LYS A 222 12.06 -2.40 7.99
C LYS A 222 10.58 -2.41 7.67
N ASP A 223 10.07 -3.59 7.41
CA ASP A 223 8.66 -3.83 7.17
C ASP A 223 8.21 -5.14 7.83
#